data_3b7efc7d8049f2ba72f7456f2ae4d72d
#
_entry.id   3b7efc7d8049f2ba72f7456f2ae4d72d
#
_cell.length_a   1.000
_cell.length_b   1.000
_cell.length_c   1.000
_cell.angle_alpha   90.00
_cell.angle_beta   90.00
_cell.angle_gamma   90.00
#
_symmetry.space_group_name_H-M   'P 1'
#
loop_
_entity.id
_entity.type
_entity.pdbx_description
1 polymer ?
#
loop_
_entity_poly.entity_id
_entity_poly.type
_entity_poly.pdbx_seq_one_letter_code
_entity_poly.pdbx_strand_id
1 'polypeptide(L)'
;MDPVLAGMLEKWHHCVATKDMSTLREILHEDVVFRSPVAHKPYPGVDVTTLLLSTVVQVFEDFTYHRTFTTDDSRSVVLEFSARVEGRELKGIDMIRIDDDGRIVEFEVMIRPLSGLQALAGEMGARLAAHL
;
A
#
# COMPACT_ATOMS: atom_id res chain seq x y z
N MET A 1 1.52 -1.55 -21.69
CA MET A 1 1.72 -2.18 -20.37
C MET A 1 1.16 -3.60 -20.40
N ASP A 2 1.82 -4.51 -19.73
CA ASP A 2 1.37 -5.89 -19.60
C ASP A 2 -0.07 -5.96 -19.08
N PRO A 3 -0.97 -6.73 -19.70
CA PRO A 3 -2.39 -6.76 -19.29
C PRO A 3 -2.64 -7.25 -17.87
N VAL A 4 -1.84 -8.19 -17.38
CA VAL A 4 -1.98 -8.71 -16.01
C VAL A 4 -1.66 -7.64 -14.99
N LEU A 5 -0.54 -6.93 -15.19
CA LEU A 5 -0.13 -5.82 -14.32
C LEU A 5 -1.14 -4.66 -14.42
N ALA A 6 -1.56 -4.31 -15.63
CA ALA A 6 -2.53 -3.24 -15.84
C ALA A 6 -3.86 -3.51 -15.13
N GLY A 7 -4.33 -4.76 -15.16
CA GLY A 7 -5.56 -5.16 -14.47
C GLY A 7 -5.47 -5.00 -12.95
N MET A 8 -4.34 -5.39 -12.36
CA MET A 8 -4.12 -5.18 -10.93
C MET A 8 -4.08 -3.69 -10.59
N LEU A 9 -3.32 -2.90 -11.36
CA LEU A 9 -3.18 -1.47 -11.11
C LEU A 9 -4.51 -0.73 -11.22
N GLU A 10 -5.35 -1.08 -12.18
CA GLU A 10 -6.67 -0.47 -12.34
C GLU A 10 -7.50 -0.66 -11.06
N LYS A 11 -7.55 -1.87 -10.54
CA LYS A 11 -8.30 -2.17 -9.31
C LYS A 11 -7.69 -1.49 -8.09
N TRP A 12 -6.36 -1.51 -7.96
CA TRP A 12 -5.67 -0.87 -6.86
C TRP A 12 -5.92 0.66 -6.86
N HIS A 13 -5.73 1.31 -8.01
CA HIS A 13 -5.96 2.75 -8.11
C HIS A 13 -7.42 3.12 -7.81
N HIS A 14 -8.36 2.28 -8.20
CA HIS A 14 -9.78 2.50 -7.87
C HIS A 14 -9.99 2.44 -6.35
N CYS A 15 -9.44 1.45 -5.67
CA CYS A 15 -9.51 1.35 -4.21
C CYS A 15 -8.97 2.60 -3.52
N VAL A 16 -7.80 3.07 -3.95
CA VAL A 16 -7.15 4.24 -3.34
C VAL A 16 -7.94 5.52 -3.63
N ALA A 17 -8.37 5.71 -4.87
CA ALA A 17 -9.08 6.93 -5.28
C ALA A 17 -10.44 7.07 -4.59
N THR A 18 -11.16 5.98 -4.41
CA THR A 18 -12.49 5.98 -3.79
C THR A 18 -12.46 5.75 -2.29
N LYS A 19 -11.33 5.27 -1.76
CA LYS A 19 -11.17 4.76 -0.38
C LYS A 19 -12.10 3.57 -0.09
N ASP A 20 -12.67 2.98 -1.14
CA ASP A 20 -13.49 1.78 -1.05
C ASP A 20 -12.60 0.55 -1.24
N MET A 21 -12.32 -0.15 -0.15
CA MET A 21 -11.43 -1.29 -0.11
C MET A 21 -12.18 -2.63 -0.20
N SER A 22 -13.46 -2.60 -0.57
CA SER A 22 -14.29 -3.81 -0.62
C SER A 22 -13.81 -4.85 -1.63
N THR A 23 -13.10 -4.42 -2.68
CA THR A 23 -12.58 -5.31 -3.73
C THR A 23 -11.10 -5.65 -3.54
N LEU A 24 -10.46 -5.15 -2.47
CA LEU A 24 -9.03 -5.34 -2.24
C LEU A 24 -8.63 -6.81 -2.22
N ARG A 25 -9.43 -7.67 -1.59
CA ARG A 25 -9.13 -9.10 -1.49
C ARG A 25 -9.08 -9.80 -2.85
N GLU A 26 -9.70 -9.24 -3.88
CA GLU A 26 -9.67 -9.81 -5.23
C GLU A 26 -8.28 -9.72 -5.87
N ILE A 27 -7.47 -8.76 -5.43
CA ILE A 27 -6.13 -8.54 -5.96
C ILE A 27 -5.01 -8.96 -5.00
N LEU A 28 -5.35 -9.46 -3.81
CA LEU A 28 -4.36 -9.95 -2.85
C LEU A 28 -4.32 -11.48 -2.87
N HIS A 29 -3.11 -12.03 -2.95
CA HIS A 29 -2.91 -13.45 -2.75
C HIS A 29 -3.16 -13.77 -1.26
N GLU A 30 -3.70 -14.96 -0.95
CA GLU A 30 -3.96 -15.33 0.45
C GLU A 30 -2.70 -15.35 1.31
N ASP A 31 -1.54 -15.63 0.71
CA ASP A 31 -0.24 -15.68 1.38
C ASP A 31 0.57 -14.39 1.17
N VAL A 32 -0.07 -13.29 0.81
CA VAL A 32 0.60 -12.00 0.62
C VAL A 32 1.40 -11.60 1.86
N VAL A 33 2.57 -10.99 1.64
CA VAL A 33 3.39 -10.45 2.70
C VAL A 33 3.41 -8.94 2.59
N PHE A 34 3.01 -8.26 3.67
CA PHE A 34 3.05 -6.81 3.77
C PHE A 34 4.24 -6.37 4.61
N ARG A 35 5.01 -5.39 4.10
CA ARG A 35 6.15 -4.80 4.81
C ARG A 35 5.86 -3.32 5.06
N SER A 36 5.65 -3.00 6.33
CA SER A 36 5.37 -1.65 6.79
C SER A 36 6.64 -0.80 6.83
N PRO A 37 6.56 0.53 6.56
CA PRO A 37 7.72 1.40 6.72
C PRO A 37 8.10 1.63 8.20
N VAL A 38 7.25 1.21 9.14
CA VAL A 38 7.43 1.43 10.57
C VAL A 38 7.96 0.19 11.28
N ALA A 39 7.52 -1.00 10.87
CA ALA A 39 7.86 -2.26 11.54
C ALA A 39 8.88 -3.05 10.75
N HIS A 40 9.88 -3.62 11.44
CA HIS A 40 10.89 -4.46 10.80
C HIS A 40 10.32 -5.83 10.38
N LYS A 41 9.49 -6.44 11.24
CA LYS A 41 8.90 -7.75 10.94
C LYS A 41 7.83 -7.64 9.87
N PRO A 42 7.85 -8.53 8.85
CA PRO A 42 6.76 -8.56 7.88
C PRO A 42 5.46 -9.08 8.48
N TYR A 43 4.36 -8.67 7.89
CA TYR A 43 3.02 -9.14 8.26
C TYR A 43 2.54 -10.15 7.20
N PRO A 44 2.43 -11.44 7.55
CA PRO A 44 2.02 -12.46 6.59
C PRO A 44 0.50 -12.61 6.54
N GLY A 45 -0.03 -12.78 5.32
CA GLY A 45 -1.41 -13.17 5.10
C GLY A 45 -2.34 -12.04 4.69
N VAL A 46 -3.42 -12.43 4.03
CA VAL A 46 -4.39 -11.50 3.43
C VAL A 46 -5.20 -10.74 4.48
N ASP A 47 -5.49 -11.34 5.63
CA ASP A 47 -6.32 -10.68 6.64
C ASP A 47 -5.63 -9.47 7.24
N VAL A 48 -4.39 -9.62 7.71
CA VAL A 48 -3.64 -8.51 8.29
C VAL A 48 -3.29 -7.47 7.23
N THR A 49 -2.96 -7.88 6.02
CA THR A 49 -2.65 -6.97 4.91
C THR A 49 -3.88 -6.14 4.56
N THR A 50 -5.05 -6.76 4.48
CA THR A 50 -6.30 -6.03 4.23
C THR A 50 -6.58 -5.01 5.32
N LEU A 51 -6.40 -5.38 6.59
CA LEU A 51 -6.58 -4.47 7.70
C LEU A 51 -5.65 -3.26 7.61
N LEU A 52 -4.36 -3.50 7.38
CA LEU A 52 -3.36 -2.43 7.33
C LEU A 52 -3.58 -1.49 6.15
N LEU A 53 -3.81 -2.01 4.95
CA LEU A 53 -4.06 -1.18 3.77
C LEU A 53 -5.38 -0.43 3.87
N SER A 54 -6.44 -1.06 4.38
CA SER A 54 -7.72 -0.40 4.58
C SER A 54 -7.65 0.74 5.60
N THR A 55 -6.79 0.59 6.61
CA THR A 55 -6.59 1.61 7.64
C THR A 55 -5.78 2.79 7.08
N VAL A 56 -4.67 2.51 6.40
CA VAL A 56 -3.75 3.57 5.95
C VAL A 56 -4.37 4.49 4.90
N VAL A 57 -5.23 3.98 4.03
CA VAL A 57 -5.91 4.84 3.03
C VAL A 57 -6.85 5.84 3.69
N GLN A 58 -7.34 5.55 4.89
CA GLN A 58 -8.17 6.49 5.65
C GLN A 58 -7.32 7.53 6.39
N VAL A 59 -6.06 7.22 6.67
CA VAL A 59 -5.13 8.11 7.38
C VAL A 59 -4.54 9.17 6.46
N PHE A 60 -4.15 8.79 5.24
CA PHE A 60 -3.53 9.72 4.30
C PHE A 60 -4.50 10.82 3.87
N GLU A 61 -3.99 12.07 3.89
CA GLU A 61 -4.67 13.25 3.37
C GLU A 61 -3.98 13.71 2.10
N ASP A 62 -4.74 14.22 1.13
CA ASP A 62 -4.22 14.73 -0.14
C ASP A 62 -3.29 13.74 -0.86
N PHE A 63 -3.66 12.47 -0.83
CA PHE A 63 -2.88 11.40 -1.43
C PHE A 63 -2.84 11.53 -2.95
N THR A 64 -1.63 11.51 -3.52
CA THR A 64 -1.42 11.64 -4.97
C THR A 64 -0.33 10.69 -5.42
N TYR A 65 -0.61 9.89 -6.45
CA TYR A 65 0.42 9.12 -7.15
C TYR A 65 1.09 9.98 -8.21
N HIS A 66 2.41 9.80 -8.38
CA HIS A 66 3.22 10.54 -9.34
C HIS A 66 3.78 9.60 -10.41
N ARG A 67 4.99 9.05 -10.21
CA ARG A 67 5.65 8.22 -11.20
C ARG A 67 5.41 6.74 -10.95
N THR A 68 5.36 5.96 -12.04
CA THR A 68 5.23 4.51 -12.01
C THR A 68 6.44 3.90 -12.68
N PHE A 69 7.07 2.93 -12.00
CA PHE A 69 8.23 2.20 -12.52
C PHE A 69 7.91 0.71 -12.53
N THR A 70 8.22 0.03 -13.63
CA THR A 70 7.95 -1.39 -13.76
C THR A 70 9.25 -2.15 -14.08
N THR A 71 9.30 -3.42 -13.67
CA THR A 71 10.40 -4.31 -14.05
C THR A 71 10.16 -4.91 -15.43
N ASP A 72 11.22 -5.45 -16.06
CA ASP A 72 11.13 -6.00 -17.40
C ASP A 72 10.16 -7.18 -17.52
N ASP A 73 10.01 -7.96 -16.44
CA ASP A 73 9.07 -9.08 -16.42
C ASP A 73 7.62 -8.66 -16.17
N SER A 74 7.38 -7.38 -15.91
CA SER A 74 6.05 -6.83 -15.59
C SER A 74 5.38 -7.48 -14.38
N ARG A 75 6.18 -8.01 -13.47
CA ARG A 75 5.66 -8.64 -12.23
C ARG A 75 5.95 -7.81 -10.98
N SER A 76 6.73 -6.74 -11.11
CA SER A 76 6.96 -5.79 -10.02
C SER A 76 6.73 -4.37 -10.49
N VAL A 77 6.16 -3.54 -9.62
CA VAL A 77 5.87 -2.14 -9.91
C VAL A 77 6.18 -1.30 -8.67
N VAL A 78 6.70 -0.10 -8.91
CA VAL A 78 6.93 0.91 -7.87
C VAL A 78 6.06 2.11 -8.19
N LEU A 79 5.21 2.49 -7.23
CA LEU A 79 4.31 3.63 -7.34
C LEU A 79 4.78 4.71 -6.37
N GLU A 80 5.26 5.82 -6.91
CA GLU A 80 5.70 6.98 -6.12
C GLU A 80 4.47 7.79 -5.71
N PHE A 81 4.38 8.16 -4.42
CA PHE A 81 3.26 8.96 -3.93
C PHE A 81 3.68 10.06 -2.98
N SER A 82 2.79 11.03 -2.78
CA SER A 82 2.89 12.03 -1.73
C SER A 82 1.57 12.11 -0.98
N ALA A 83 1.62 12.52 0.27
CA ALA A 83 0.45 12.66 1.12
C ALA A 83 0.77 13.55 2.32
N ARG A 84 -0.21 13.73 3.19
CA ARG A 84 -0.07 14.38 4.49
C ARG A 84 -0.67 13.52 5.57
N VAL A 85 -0.11 13.62 6.76
CA VAL A 85 -0.67 13.03 7.98
C VAL A 85 -0.50 14.06 9.08
N GLU A 86 -1.60 14.52 9.65
CA GLU A 86 -1.61 15.53 10.72
C GLU A 86 -0.77 16.78 10.37
N GLY A 87 -0.95 17.28 9.16
CA GLY A 87 -0.23 18.45 8.67
C GLY A 87 1.22 18.23 8.30
N ARG A 88 1.74 17.02 8.45
CA ARG A 88 3.11 16.66 8.06
C ARG A 88 3.12 16.09 6.65
N GLU A 89 3.93 16.68 5.78
CA GLU A 89 4.09 16.19 4.43
C GLU A 89 4.99 14.96 4.42
N LEU A 90 4.64 14.00 3.57
CA LEU A 90 5.46 12.81 3.37
C LEU A 90 5.44 12.40 1.90
N LYS A 91 6.44 11.63 1.54
CA LYS A 91 6.59 11.04 0.22
C LYS A 91 7.05 9.59 0.40
N GLY A 92 6.54 8.72 -0.44
CA GLY A 92 6.91 7.33 -0.35
C GLY A 92 6.75 6.58 -1.64
N ILE A 93 6.98 5.29 -1.54
CA ILE A 93 6.76 4.36 -2.64
C ILE A 93 6.00 3.13 -2.12
N ASP A 94 5.09 2.66 -2.96
CA ASP A 94 4.52 1.33 -2.84
C ASP A 94 5.31 0.43 -3.80
N MET A 95 5.98 -0.58 -3.27
CA MET A 95 6.70 -1.56 -4.08
C MET A 95 5.91 -2.87 -4.05
N ILE A 96 5.35 -3.25 -5.19
CA ILE A 96 4.37 -4.31 -5.30
C ILE A 96 4.87 -5.38 -6.25
N ARG A 97 4.80 -6.66 -5.82
CA ARG A 97 5.07 -7.80 -6.68
C ARG A 97 3.81 -8.64 -6.84
N ILE A 98 3.52 -9.05 -8.07
CA ILE A 98 2.35 -9.87 -8.40
C ILE A 98 2.77 -11.24 -8.97
N ASP A 99 1.87 -12.21 -8.88
CA ASP A 99 2.00 -13.49 -9.56
C ASP A 99 1.42 -13.42 -10.98
N ASP A 100 1.43 -14.54 -11.69
CA ASP A 100 0.95 -14.61 -13.08
C ASP A 100 -0.57 -14.42 -13.20
N ASP A 101 -1.31 -14.57 -12.10
CA ASP A 101 -2.76 -14.33 -12.07
C ASP A 101 -3.09 -12.87 -11.72
N GLY A 102 -2.08 -12.03 -11.50
CA GLY A 102 -2.28 -10.62 -11.16
C GLY A 102 -2.58 -10.37 -9.68
N ARG A 103 -2.38 -11.37 -8.82
CA ARG A 103 -2.57 -11.19 -7.39
C ARG A 103 -1.28 -10.72 -6.74
N ILE A 104 -1.40 -9.80 -5.81
CA ILE A 104 -0.27 -9.22 -5.08
C ILE A 104 0.27 -10.26 -4.09
N VAL A 105 1.55 -10.59 -4.21
CA VAL A 105 2.25 -11.53 -3.32
C VAL A 105 3.17 -10.81 -2.33
N GLU A 106 3.64 -9.60 -2.65
CA GLU A 106 4.37 -8.73 -1.74
C GLU A 106 3.93 -7.30 -1.93
N PHE A 107 3.80 -6.59 -0.81
CA PHE A 107 3.47 -5.17 -0.79
C PHE A 107 4.36 -4.51 0.25
N GLU A 108 5.31 -3.70 -0.18
CA GLU A 108 6.24 -3.01 0.71
C GLU A 108 6.11 -1.50 0.56
N VAL A 109 6.10 -0.78 1.69
CA VAL A 109 5.96 0.67 1.69
C VAL A 109 7.20 1.28 2.34
N MET A 110 7.78 2.29 1.67
CA MET A 110 8.89 3.09 2.18
C MET A 110 8.46 4.56 2.18
N ILE A 111 8.78 5.28 3.25
CA ILE A 111 8.33 6.67 3.45
C ILE A 111 9.44 7.55 4.00
N ARG A 112 9.47 8.79 3.50
CA ARG A 112 10.33 9.87 3.98
C ARG A 112 9.52 11.16 4.15
N PRO A 113 9.97 12.19 4.89
CA PRO A 113 11.06 12.17 5.86
C PRO A 113 10.64 11.55 7.18
N LEU A 114 11.57 11.46 8.14
CA LEU A 114 11.30 10.85 9.44
C LEU A 114 10.09 11.48 10.15
N SER A 115 9.94 12.80 10.09
CA SER A 115 8.80 13.48 10.76
C SER A 115 7.44 13.02 10.19
N GLY A 116 7.34 12.85 8.87
CA GLY A 116 6.13 12.33 8.24
C GLY A 116 5.88 10.88 8.60
N LEU A 117 6.94 10.07 8.62
CA LEU A 117 6.86 8.68 9.03
C LEU A 117 6.42 8.53 10.48
N GLN A 118 6.94 9.37 11.38
CA GLN A 118 6.54 9.36 12.80
C GLN A 118 5.06 9.73 12.96
N ALA A 119 4.58 10.73 12.22
CA ALA A 119 3.16 11.10 12.25
C ALA A 119 2.27 9.94 11.80
N LEU A 120 2.67 9.25 10.71
CA LEU A 120 1.95 8.06 10.23
C LEU A 120 1.97 6.95 11.27
N ALA A 121 3.12 6.66 11.85
CA ALA A 121 3.26 5.61 12.86
C ALA A 121 2.33 5.86 14.05
N GLY A 122 2.27 7.10 14.53
CA GLY A 122 1.40 7.48 15.65
C GLY A 122 -0.07 7.30 15.33
N GLU A 123 -0.51 7.77 14.15
CA GLU A 123 -1.91 7.67 13.75
C GLU A 123 -2.33 6.23 13.48
N MET A 124 -1.47 5.45 12.83
CA MET A 124 -1.74 4.02 12.59
C MET A 124 -1.83 3.25 13.90
N GLY A 125 -0.92 3.51 14.84
CA GLY A 125 -0.93 2.89 16.14
C GLY A 125 -2.23 3.16 16.90
N ALA A 126 -2.70 4.40 16.88
CA ALA A 126 -3.94 4.79 17.54
C ALA A 126 -5.16 4.08 16.92
N ARG A 127 -5.24 4.01 15.59
CA ARG A 127 -6.35 3.36 14.90
C ARG A 127 -6.35 1.85 15.07
N LEU A 128 -5.17 1.23 14.98
CA LEU A 128 -5.03 -0.22 15.09
C LEU A 128 -5.23 -0.72 16.53
N ALA A 129 -5.02 0.12 17.54
CA ALA A 129 -5.28 -0.23 18.94
C ALA A 129 -6.73 -0.69 19.16
N ALA A 130 -7.67 -0.21 18.35
CA ALA A 130 -9.08 -0.61 18.43
C ALA A 130 -9.30 -2.07 17.98
N HIS A 131 -8.32 -2.68 17.33
CA HIS A 131 -8.40 -4.06 16.80
C HIS A 131 -7.57 -5.07 17.59
N LEU A 132 -6.97 -4.64 18.69
CA LEU A 132 -6.15 -5.49 19.56
C LEU A 132 -6.95 -6.05 20.73
#